data_d43546bc562e5f2879cc441cf809c033
#
_entry.id   d43546bc562e5f2879cc441cf809c033
#
_cell.length_a   1.000
_cell.length_b   1.000
_cell.length_c   1.000
_cell.angle_alpha   90.00
_cell.angle_beta   90.00
_cell.angle_gamma   90.00
#
_symmetry.space_group_name_H-M   'P 1'
#
loop_
_entity.id
_entity.type
_entity.pdbx_description
1 polymer ?
#
loop_
_entity_poly.entity_id
_entity_poly.type
_entity_poly.pdbx_seq_one_letter_code
_entity_poly.pdbx_strand_id
1 'polypeptide(L)'
;MEQAYTIIADLHTHTLASTHAYSSLTEMVRAASEQGLYAIAIADHGKAMPGSPRDWYFGNLREVPLRYRGVLTLAGMEANVLDFEGRLDLEPGDARALDWVVASIHHLPLEGLQNPDVEKCTHLWSQVAKDPRVHVIGHSGDPQFAYDVDKVIPLFGEHHKLVEINNHSFQVRPDNIPNGRKIALACKRYGVPIV
;
A
#
# COMPACT_ATOMS: atom_id res chain seq x y z
N MET A 1 -20.86 15.75 -18.77
CA MET A 1 -21.33 15.16 -17.49
C MET A 1 -20.08 14.63 -16.79
N GLU A 2 -19.78 15.12 -15.61
CA GLU A 2 -18.74 14.51 -14.77
C GLU A 2 -19.16 13.08 -14.43
N GLN A 3 -18.30 12.12 -14.67
CA GLN A 3 -18.56 10.71 -14.32
C GLN A 3 -18.41 10.60 -12.81
N ALA A 4 -19.51 10.34 -12.11
CA ALA A 4 -19.47 10.07 -10.67
C ALA A 4 -18.87 8.68 -10.46
N TYR A 5 -17.82 8.60 -9.63
CA TYR A 5 -17.24 7.33 -9.18
C TYR A 5 -17.80 6.96 -7.82
N THR A 6 -18.03 5.69 -7.61
CA THR A 6 -18.43 5.16 -6.29
C THR A 6 -17.29 4.30 -5.76
N ILE A 7 -16.84 4.62 -4.55
CA ILE A 7 -15.86 3.78 -3.84
C ILE A 7 -16.60 2.54 -3.34
N ILE A 8 -16.15 1.36 -3.77
CA ILE A 8 -16.75 0.08 -3.41
C ILE A 8 -15.83 -0.78 -2.53
N ALA A 9 -14.58 -0.37 -2.34
CA ALA A 9 -13.61 -1.08 -1.51
C ALA A 9 -12.65 -0.08 -0.87
N ASP A 10 -12.19 -0.40 0.35
CA ASP A 10 -11.06 0.26 0.99
C ASP A 10 -9.94 -0.77 1.14
N LEU A 11 -8.88 -0.58 0.37
CA LEU A 11 -7.85 -1.60 0.16
C LEU A 11 -6.53 -1.29 0.89
N HIS A 12 -6.52 -0.27 1.77
CA HIS A 12 -5.39 0.07 2.62
C HIS A 12 -5.88 0.64 3.95
N THR A 13 -6.13 -0.25 4.91
CA THR A 13 -6.59 0.13 6.24
C THR A 13 -5.76 -0.50 7.34
N HIS A 14 -5.72 0.16 8.50
CA HIS A 14 -4.98 -0.27 9.68
C HIS A 14 -5.89 -0.55 10.86
N THR A 15 -5.47 -1.49 11.69
CA THR A 15 -6.11 -1.79 12.97
C THR A 15 -5.24 -1.33 14.14
N LEU A 16 -5.72 -1.56 15.36
CA LEU A 16 -4.96 -1.32 16.60
C LEU A 16 -3.64 -2.13 16.67
N ALA A 17 -3.41 -3.07 15.76
CA ALA A 17 -2.12 -3.74 15.63
C ALA A 17 -1.03 -2.81 15.06
N SER A 18 -1.44 -1.79 14.30
CA SER A 18 -0.59 -0.65 13.93
C SER A 18 -0.77 0.47 14.95
N THR A 19 0.29 0.85 15.66
CA THR A 19 0.25 1.71 16.87
C THR A 19 -0.39 3.09 16.69
N HIS A 20 -0.63 3.54 15.45
CA HIS A 20 -1.28 4.82 15.14
C HIS A 20 -2.76 4.68 14.75
N ALA A 21 -3.33 3.47 14.81
CA ALA A 21 -4.74 3.20 14.56
C ALA A 21 -5.42 2.65 15.83
N TYR A 22 -6.72 2.80 15.94
CA TYR A 22 -7.44 2.60 17.22
C TYR A 22 -8.60 1.62 17.11
N SER A 23 -8.93 1.14 15.91
CA SER A 23 -10.03 0.20 15.69
C SER A 23 -9.52 -1.24 15.60
N SER A 24 -10.28 -2.16 16.15
CA SER A 24 -10.06 -3.58 15.93
C SER A 24 -10.47 -4.00 14.51
N LEU A 25 -9.98 -5.16 14.04
CA LEU A 25 -10.40 -5.76 12.77
C LEU A 25 -11.94 -5.87 12.68
N THR A 26 -12.57 -6.31 13.76
CA THR A 26 -14.05 -6.45 13.80
C THR A 26 -14.77 -5.11 13.62
N GLU A 27 -14.27 -4.04 14.22
CA GLU A 27 -14.83 -2.68 14.07
C GLU A 27 -14.64 -2.16 12.65
N MET A 28 -13.46 -2.37 12.05
CA MET A 28 -13.16 -1.98 10.68
C MET A 28 -14.11 -2.68 9.69
N VAL A 29 -14.26 -4.00 9.79
CA VAL A 29 -15.17 -4.76 8.90
C VAL A 29 -16.61 -4.38 9.14
N ARG A 30 -17.01 -4.10 10.40
CA ARG A 30 -18.36 -3.61 10.70
C ARG A 30 -18.62 -2.28 10.00
N ALA A 31 -17.71 -1.31 10.12
CA ALA A 31 -17.85 -0.02 9.47
C ALA A 31 -17.91 -0.14 7.93
N ALA A 32 -17.08 -1.01 7.34
CA ALA A 32 -17.14 -1.31 5.92
C ALA A 32 -18.51 -1.88 5.50
N SER A 33 -19.05 -2.81 6.28
CA SER A 33 -20.40 -3.38 6.06
C SER A 33 -21.51 -2.34 6.16
N GLU A 34 -21.45 -1.48 7.18
CA GLU A 34 -22.44 -0.41 7.39
C GLU A 34 -22.40 0.65 6.27
N GLN A 35 -21.22 0.87 5.66
CA GLN A 35 -21.05 1.75 4.50
C GLN A 35 -21.37 1.07 3.16
N GLY A 36 -21.69 -0.22 3.17
CA GLY A 36 -22.00 -0.98 1.96
C GLY A 36 -20.80 -1.27 1.07
N LEU A 37 -19.58 -1.28 1.61
CA LEU A 37 -18.39 -1.65 0.87
C LEU A 37 -18.42 -3.14 0.50
N TYR A 38 -17.99 -3.44 -0.72
CA TYR A 38 -17.82 -4.80 -1.19
C TYR A 38 -16.60 -5.49 -0.55
N ALA A 39 -15.49 -4.75 -0.37
CA ALA A 39 -14.24 -5.28 0.15
C ALA A 39 -13.54 -4.29 1.09
N ILE A 40 -12.73 -4.86 2.00
CA ILE A 40 -11.77 -4.16 2.83
C ILE A 40 -10.48 -4.99 2.91
N ALA A 41 -9.32 -4.34 2.86
CA ALA A 41 -8.04 -4.97 3.17
C ALA A 41 -7.52 -4.48 4.52
N ILE A 42 -7.23 -5.40 5.42
CA ILE A 42 -6.55 -5.12 6.68
C ILE A 42 -5.06 -5.22 6.41
N ALA A 43 -4.40 -4.08 6.27
CA ALA A 43 -3.02 -3.97 5.83
C ALA A 43 -2.15 -3.29 6.90
N ASP A 44 -2.08 -3.91 8.09
CA ASP A 44 -1.25 -3.39 9.17
C ASP A 44 0.22 -3.35 8.78
N HIS A 45 0.98 -2.42 9.38
CA HIS A 45 2.37 -2.18 9.03
C HIS A 45 3.28 -3.39 9.21
N GLY A 46 4.19 -3.58 8.27
CA GLY A 46 5.27 -4.55 8.34
C GLY A 46 6.25 -4.29 9.49
N LYS A 47 7.10 -5.27 9.73
CA LYS A 47 7.91 -5.43 10.94
C LYS A 47 8.98 -4.36 11.17
N ALA A 48 9.39 -3.64 10.12
CA ALA A 48 10.35 -2.54 10.23
C ALA A 48 9.73 -1.28 10.87
N MET A 49 8.41 -1.15 10.85
CA MET A 49 7.73 -0.04 11.51
C MET A 49 7.78 -0.20 13.02
N PRO A 50 8.24 0.81 13.79
CA PRO A 50 8.22 0.77 15.25
C PRO A 50 6.82 0.51 15.81
N GLY A 51 6.72 -0.48 16.71
CA GLY A 51 5.44 -0.86 17.30
C GLY A 51 4.52 -1.70 16.44
N SER A 52 4.96 -2.11 15.23
CA SER A 52 4.20 -3.01 14.36
C SER A 52 4.04 -4.41 14.95
N PRO A 53 3.05 -5.17 14.48
CA PRO A 53 2.88 -6.56 14.88
C PRO A 53 4.04 -7.45 14.41
N ARG A 54 4.15 -8.63 15.00
CA ARG A 54 5.17 -9.63 14.69
C ARG A 54 4.62 -10.76 13.81
N ASP A 55 5.51 -11.66 13.42
CA ASP A 55 5.27 -12.77 12.48
C ASP A 55 4.00 -13.55 12.77
N TRP A 56 3.73 -13.85 14.03
CA TRP A 56 2.54 -14.61 14.39
C TRP A 56 1.24 -13.89 14.03
N TYR A 57 1.22 -12.57 14.12
CA TYR A 57 0.04 -11.79 13.73
C TYR A 57 -0.30 -12.02 12.25
N PHE A 58 0.66 -11.80 11.36
CA PHE A 58 0.44 -11.94 9.92
C PHE A 58 0.11 -13.38 9.53
N GLY A 59 0.81 -14.36 10.09
CA GLY A 59 0.52 -15.77 9.88
C GLY A 59 -0.87 -16.20 10.36
N ASN A 60 -1.42 -15.50 11.38
CA ASN A 60 -2.74 -15.81 11.94
C ASN A 60 -3.89 -15.09 11.20
N LEU A 61 -3.62 -14.06 10.39
CA LEU A 61 -4.67 -13.36 9.63
C LEU A 61 -5.43 -14.29 8.68
N ARG A 62 -4.84 -15.39 8.22
CA ARG A 62 -5.51 -16.43 7.41
C ARG A 62 -6.70 -17.09 8.10
N GLU A 63 -6.81 -16.99 9.44
CA GLU A 63 -7.96 -17.50 10.19
C GLU A 63 -9.17 -16.56 10.12
N VAL A 64 -8.98 -15.34 9.59
CA VAL A 64 -10.08 -14.39 9.35
C VAL A 64 -10.89 -14.90 8.15
N PRO A 65 -12.21 -15.06 8.27
CA PRO A 65 -13.02 -15.50 7.15
C PRO A 65 -12.91 -14.54 5.96
N LEU A 66 -12.64 -15.07 4.76
CA LEU A 66 -12.57 -14.28 3.52
C LEU A 66 -13.82 -13.42 3.28
N ARG A 67 -14.99 -13.87 3.77
CA ARG A 67 -16.20 -13.05 3.87
C ARG A 67 -16.64 -12.96 5.32
N TYR A 68 -16.52 -11.76 5.86
CA TYR A 68 -16.95 -11.46 7.21
C TYR A 68 -17.99 -10.33 7.18
N ARG A 69 -19.15 -10.54 7.81
CA ARG A 69 -20.30 -9.61 7.76
C ARG A 69 -20.73 -9.19 6.34
N GLY A 70 -20.60 -10.08 5.36
CA GLY A 70 -20.93 -9.79 3.96
C GLY A 70 -19.84 -9.07 3.16
N VAL A 71 -18.80 -8.56 3.80
CA VAL A 71 -17.67 -7.86 3.18
C VAL A 71 -16.55 -8.85 2.85
N LEU A 72 -15.98 -8.77 1.65
CA LEU A 72 -14.74 -9.46 1.31
C LEU A 72 -13.61 -8.86 2.15
N THR A 73 -13.04 -9.65 3.06
CA THR A 73 -12.02 -9.19 4.02
C THR A 73 -10.68 -9.80 3.63
N LEU A 74 -9.80 -8.99 3.08
CA LEU A 74 -8.48 -9.42 2.65
C LEU A 74 -7.49 -9.33 3.81
N ALA A 75 -6.80 -10.42 4.10
CA ALA A 75 -5.68 -10.47 5.02
C ALA A 75 -4.46 -9.82 4.36
N GLY A 76 -3.98 -8.71 4.89
CA GLY A 76 -2.96 -7.91 4.22
C GLY A 76 -1.80 -7.47 5.12
N MET A 77 -0.82 -6.84 4.48
CA MET A 77 0.31 -6.16 5.10
C MET A 77 0.64 -4.92 4.29
N GLU A 78 0.91 -3.81 4.97
CA GLU A 78 1.67 -2.72 4.39
C GLU A 78 3.15 -2.96 4.66
N ALA A 79 3.83 -3.58 3.68
CA ALA A 79 5.25 -3.91 3.75
C ALA A 79 6.11 -2.65 3.55
N ASN A 80 7.11 -2.47 4.41
CA ASN A 80 8.06 -1.39 4.27
C ASN A 80 9.12 -1.73 3.22
N VAL A 81 9.39 -0.79 2.31
CA VAL A 81 10.57 -0.84 1.46
C VAL A 81 11.79 -0.49 2.30
N LEU A 82 12.82 -1.34 2.28
CA LEU A 82 13.97 -1.26 3.18
C LEU A 82 15.20 -0.60 2.55
N ASP A 83 15.31 -0.66 1.22
CA ASP A 83 16.46 -0.11 0.49
C ASP A 83 16.13 0.21 -0.97
N PHE A 84 17.12 0.79 -1.67
CA PHE A 84 16.99 1.14 -3.08
C PHE A 84 16.99 -0.06 -4.03
N GLU A 85 17.30 -1.28 -3.57
CA GLU A 85 17.14 -2.53 -4.32
C GLU A 85 15.71 -3.07 -4.24
N GLY A 86 14.80 -2.37 -3.57
CA GLY A 86 13.39 -2.72 -3.44
C GLY A 86 13.13 -3.89 -2.50
N ARG A 87 14.05 -4.20 -1.57
CA ARG A 87 13.79 -5.23 -0.55
C ARG A 87 12.66 -4.78 0.37
N LEU A 88 11.80 -5.73 0.73
CA LEU A 88 10.67 -5.53 1.63
C LEU A 88 10.91 -6.27 2.95
N ASP A 89 10.30 -5.79 4.02
CA ASP A 89 10.22 -6.50 5.31
C ASP A 89 9.15 -7.62 5.31
N LEU A 90 8.86 -8.15 4.13
CA LEU A 90 7.90 -9.22 3.86
C LEU A 90 8.62 -10.57 3.79
N GLU A 91 8.53 -11.36 4.85
CA GLU A 91 9.11 -12.69 4.90
C GLU A 91 8.34 -13.68 4.00
N PRO A 92 9.02 -14.71 3.45
CA PRO A 92 8.33 -15.71 2.61
C PRO A 92 7.20 -16.45 3.35
N GLY A 93 7.29 -16.57 4.67
CA GLY A 93 6.25 -17.17 5.52
C GLY A 93 4.99 -16.33 5.56
N ASP A 94 5.14 -15.02 5.76
CA ASP A 94 4.04 -14.07 5.81
C ASP A 94 3.35 -13.97 4.44
N ALA A 95 4.14 -13.84 3.36
CA ALA A 95 3.61 -13.72 2.01
C ALA A 95 2.65 -14.87 1.63
N ARG A 96 2.88 -16.09 2.17
CA ARG A 96 1.99 -17.22 1.92
C ARG A 96 0.68 -17.19 2.72
N ALA A 97 0.63 -16.38 3.76
CA ALA A 97 -0.54 -16.25 4.64
C ALA A 97 -1.41 -15.04 4.29
N LEU A 98 -0.95 -14.19 3.36
CA LEU A 98 -1.58 -12.93 3.02
C LEU A 98 -2.23 -12.99 1.64
N ASP A 99 -3.41 -12.37 1.55
CA ASP A 99 -4.14 -12.15 0.29
C ASP A 99 -3.71 -10.86 -0.41
N TRP A 100 -3.15 -9.89 0.36
CA TRP A 100 -2.96 -8.52 -0.09
C TRP A 100 -1.70 -7.88 0.49
N VAL A 101 -0.85 -7.31 -0.36
CA VAL A 101 0.37 -6.62 0.06
C VAL A 101 0.44 -5.24 -0.60
N VAL A 102 0.54 -4.23 0.23
CA VAL A 102 0.86 -2.85 -0.15
C VAL A 102 2.34 -2.64 0.11
N ALA A 103 3.11 -2.14 -0.86
CA ALA A 103 4.51 -1.78 -0.66
C ALA A 103 4.63 -0.26 -0.52
N SER A 104 5.16 0.22 0.59
CA SER A 104 5.27 1.64 0.92
C SER A 104 6.66 2.04 1.39
N ILE A 105 7.04 3.27 1.10
CA ILE A 105 8.21 3.91 1.73
C ILE A 105 7.73 4.74 2.91
N HIS A 106 8.35 4.51 4.07
CA HIS A 106 8.11 5.29 5.28
C HIS A 106 9.40 5.99 5.71
N HIS A 107 9.25 7.12 6.45
CA HIS A 107 10.37 7.88 7.01
C HIS A 107 10.98 7.15 8.23
N LEU A 108 11.46 5.94 8.00
CA LEU A 108 12.15 5.14 8.99
C LEU A 108 13.66 5.40 8.95
N PRO A 109 14.38 5.27 10.06
CA PRO A 109 15.84 5.45 10.10
C PRO A 109 16.56 4.25 9.47
N LEU A 110 16.23 3.92 8.22
CA LEU A 110 16.82 2.82 7.48
C LEU A 110 18.08 3.27 6.74
N GLU A 111 19.20 2.58 6.97
CA GLU A 111 20.47 2.87 6.26
C GLU A 111 20.31 2.70 4.74
N GLY A 112 19.49 1.74 4.31
CA GLY A 112 19.27 1.43 2.90
C GLY A 112 18.51 2.49 2.09
N LEU A 113 17.91 3.50 2.74
CA LEU A 113 17.16 4.59 2.09
C LEU A 113 17.75 5.98 2.31
N GLN A 114 19.03 6.05 2.70
CA GLN A 114 19.69 7.34 2.92
C GLN A 114 20.08 8.03 1.60
N ASN A 115 19.99 9.36 1.61
CA ASN A 115 20.33 10.21 0.46
C ASN A 115 19.58 9.79 -0.82
N PRO A 116 18.22 9.80 -0.80
CA PRO A 116 17.42 9.49 -1.97
C PRO A 116 17.66 10.51 -3.10
N ASP A 117 17.60 10.02 -4.32
CA ASP A 117 17.56 10.82 -5.53
C ASP A 117 16.61 10.15 -6.55
N VAL A 118 16.31 10.86 -7.62
CA VAL A 118 15.35 10.38 -8.63
C VAL A 118 15.81 9.07 -9.29
N GLU A 119 17.11 8.88 -9.51
CA GLU A 119 17.65 7.69 -10.16
C GLU A 119 17.49 6.46 -9.26
N LYS A 120 17.92 6.57 -8.00
CA LYS A 120 17.77 5.52 -6.98
C LYS A 120 16.30 5.16 -6.75
N CYS A 121 15.42 6.16 -6.62
CA CYS A 121 14.00 5.91 -6.42
C CYS A 121 13.33 5.31 -7.65
N THR A 122 13.75 5.68 -8.85
CA THR A 122 13.31 5.05 -10.10
C THR A 122 13.74 3.58 -10.16
N HIS A 123 14.98 3.28 -9.77
CA HIS A 123 15.48 1.91 -9.68
C HIS A 123 14.67 1.11 -8.66
N LEU A 124 14.53 1.63 -7.44
CA LEU A 124 13.77 1.01 -6.34
C LEU A 124 12.36 0.60 -6.81
N TRP A 125 11.58 1.54 -7.31
CA TRP A 125 10.21 1.25 -7.73
C TRP A 125 10.15 0.29 -8.93
N SER A 126 11.17 0.31 -9.80
CA SER A 126 11.30 -0.67 -10.88
C SER A 126 11.57 -2.09 -10.36
N GLN A 127 12.26 -2.24 -9.23
CA GLN A 127 12.45 -3.55 -8.59
C GLN A 127 11.19 -4.00 -7.85
N VAL A 128 10.55 -3.11 -7.08
CA VAL A 128 9.28 -3.40 -6.40
C VAL A 128 8.19 -3.81 -7.39
N ALA A 129 8.13 -3.17 -8.57
CA ALA A 129 7.21 -3.56 -9.63
C ALA A 129 7.30 -5.04 -10.00
N LYS A 130 8.51 -5.60 -10.04
CA LYS A 130 8.78 -6.99 -10.43
C LYS A 130 8.48 -8.01 -9.32
N ASP A 131 8.30 -7.57 -8.08
CA ASP A 131 8.00 -8.48 -6.98
C ASP A 131 6.57 -9.02 -7.11
N PRO A 132 6.36 -10.32 -7.38
CA PRO A 132 5.03 -10.89 -7.58
C PRO A 132 4.18 -10.92 -6.30
N ARG A 133 4.78 -10.70 -5.13
CA ARG A 133 4.09 -10.66 -3.84
C ARG A 133 3.37 -9.33 -3.60
N VAL A 134 3.80 -8.25 -4.27
CA VAL A 134 3.23 -6.91 -4.14
C VAL A 134 2.01 -6.76 -5.04
N HIS A 135 0.93 -6.23 -4.49
CA HIS A 135 -0.33 -5.94 -5.21
C HIS A 135 -0.52 -4.45 -5.45
N VAL A 136 -0.14 -3.63 -4.46
CA VAL A 136 -0.36 -2.17 -4.48
C VAL A 136 0.94 -1.43 -4.22
N ILE A 137 1.15 -0.35 -4.96
CA ILE A 137 2.18 0.65 -4.68
C ILE A 137 1.53 1.74 -3.80
N GLY A 138 1.89 1.73 -2.53
CA GLY A 138 1.30 2.61 -1.51
C GLY A 138 1.86 4.03 -1.56
N HIS A 139 1.00 5.02 -1.47
CA HIS A 139 1.25 6.46 -1.34
C HIS A 139 2.63 6.99 -1.82
N SER A 140 3.05 6.60 -3.02
CA SER A 140 4.38 6.86 -3.59
C SER A 140 4.63 8.32 -4.01
N GLY A 141 3.78 9.26 -3.58
CA GLY A 141 3.85 10.67 -3.97
C GLY A 141 4.77 11.56 -3.13
N ASP A 142 5.53 11.01 -2.20
CA ASP A 142 6.45 11.76 -1.33
C ASP A 142 7.56 12.43 -2.16
N PRO A 143 7.74 13.78 -2.09
CA PRO A 143 8.74 14.48 -2.86
C PRO A 143 10.18 14.11 -2.49
N GLN A 144 10.43 13.64 -1.26
CA GLN A 144 11.74 13.17 -0.86
C GLN A 144 12.16 11.91 -1.64
N PHE A 145 11.20 11.07 -2.01
CA PHE A 145 11.39 9.83 -2.75
C PHE A 145 10.86 9.92 -4.19
N ALA A 146 10.96 11.11 -4.79
CA ALA A 146 10.53 11.33 -6.16
C ALA A 146 11.25 10.41 -7.15
N TYR A 147 10.52 9.91 -8.14
CA TYR A 147 11.01 9.01 -9.18
C TYR A 147 10.57 9.44 -10.58
N ASP A 148 11.17 8.88 -11.61
CA ASP A 148 10.77 9.08 -13.00
C ASP A 148 9.44 8.35 -13.27
N VAL A 149 8.35 9.09 -13.17
CA VAL A 149 6.98 8.58 -13.29
C VAL A 149 6.72 7.96 -14.66
N ASP A 150 7.28 8.55 -15.72
CA ASP A 150 7.06 8.08 -17.10
C ASP A 150 7.84 6.78 -17.39
N LYS A 151 8.87 6.46 -16.61
CA LYS A 151 9.57 5.18 -16.67
C LYS A 151 8.91 4.11 -15.80
N VAL A 152 8.46 4.47 -14.60
CA VAL A 152 8.04 3.49 -13.59
C VAL A 152 6.57 3.10 -13.72
N ILE A 153 5.67 4.05 -14.01
CA ILE A 153 4.23 3.74 -14.10
C ILE A 153 3.93 2.67 -15.17
N PRO A 154 4.52 2.68 -16.38
CA PRO A 154 4.33 1.58 -17.32
C PRO A 154 4.72 0.21 -16.75
N LEU A 155 5.82 0.12 -15.97
CA LEU A 155 6.25 -1.13 -15.33
C LEU A 155 5.23 -1.62 -14.31
N PHE A 156 4.58 -0.71 -13.57
CA PHE A 156 3.48 -1.11 -12.68
C PHE A 156 2.34 -1.77 -13.46
N GLY A 157 1.99 -1.24 -14.62
CA GLY A 157 1.00 -1.84 -15.51
C GLY A 157 1.42 -3.22 -16.04
N GLU A 158 2.65 -3.34 -16.55
CA GLU A 158 3.23 -4.60 -17.06
C GLU A 158 3.22 -5.71 -16.00
N HIS A 159 3.45 -5.34 -14.73
CA HIS A 159 3.48 -6.27 -13.60
C HIS A 159 2.18 -6.30 -12.80
N HIS A 160 1.07 -5.80 -13.36
CA HIS A 160 -0.28 -5.85 -12.78
C HIS A 160 -0.39 -5.24 -11.38
N LYS A 161 0.38 -4.17 -11.10
CA LYS A 161 0.28 -3.43 -9.84
C LYS A 161 -0.84 -2.40 -9.90
N LEU A 162 -1.52 -2.21 -8.77
CA LEU A 162 -2.38 -1.06 -8.54
C LEU A 162 -1.54 0.08 -7.96
N VAL A 163 -1.90 1.32 -8.26
CA VAL A 163 -1.23 2.50 -7.71
C VAL A 163 -2.19 3.24 -6.79
N GLU A 164 -1.78 3.41 -5.55
CA GLU A 164 -2.62 4.10 -4.57
C GLU A 164 -2.54 5.62 -4.75
N ILE A 165 -3.71 6.26 -4.69
CA ILE A 165 -3.86 7.71 -4.53
C ILE A 165 -4.47 7.99 -3.16
N ASN A 166 -3.63 8.07 -2.15
CA ASN A 166 -4.03 8.11 -0.76
C ASN A 166 -4.46 9.51 -0.31
N ASN A 167 -5.76 9.67 -0.01
CA ASN A 167 -6.33 10.94 0.41
C ASN A 167 -5.79 11.42 1.77
N HIS A 168 -5.54 10.50 2.70
CA HIS A 168 -5.00 10.86 4.02
C HIS A 168 -3.59 11.46 3.90
N SER A 169 -2.76 10.90 3.03
CA SER A 169 -1.43 11.45 2.75
C SER A 169 -1.48 12.91 2.30
N PHE A 170 -2.48 13.30 1.53
CA PHE A 170 -2.66 14.69 1.09
C PHE A 170 -3.09 15.62 2.21
N GLN A 171 -3.81 15.11 3.20
CA GLN A 171 -4.23 15.90 4.37
C GLN A 171 -3.07 16.16 5.34
N VAL A 172 -2.25 15.13 5.62
CA VAL A 172 -1.16 15.21 6.60
C VAL A 172 0.18 15.64 6.01
N ARG A 173 0.34 15.52 4.68
CA ARG A 173 1.55 15.86 3.92
C ARG A 173 1.15 16.58 2.63
N PRO A 174 0.75 17.86 2.67
CA PRO A 174 0.30 18.61 1.48
C PRO A 174 1.33 18.65 0.35
N ASP A 175 2.63 18.54 0.67
CA ASP A 175 3.72 18.51 -0.30
C ASP A 175 3.67 17.28 -1.23
N ASN A 176 2.91 16.25 -0.86
CA ASN A 176 2.69 15.07 -1.70
C ASN A 176 1.69 15.34 -2.85
N ILE A 177 0.87 16.40 -2.77
CA ILE A 177 -0.20 16.69 -3.75
C ILE A 177 0.32 16.84 -5.18
N PRO A 178 1.39 17.63 -5.47
CA PRO A 178 1.89 17.78 -6.84
C PRO A 178 2.32 16.46 -7.47
N ASN A 179 3.06 15.64 -6.71
CA ASN A 179 3.52 14.32 -7.17
C ASN A 179 2.36 13.34 -7.30
N GLY A 180 1.45 13.28 -6.33
CA GLY A 180 0.26 12.43 -6.41
C GLY A 180 -0.58 12.73 -7.64
N ARG A 181 -0.77 14.03 -7.97
CA ARG A 181 -1.45 14.44 -9.20
C ARG A 181 -0.69 13.98 -10.46
N LYS A 182 0.63 14.13 -10.49
CA LYS A 182 1.50 13.69 -11.59
C LYS A 182 1.38 12.18 -11.80
N ILE A 183 1.41 11.41 -10.72
CA ILE A 183 1.26 9.94 -10.73
C ILE A 183 -0.12 9.55 -11.27
N ALA A 184 -1.21 10.15 -10.76
CA ALA A 184 -2.57 9.86 -11.22
C ALA A 184 -2.76 10.14 -12.72
N LEU A 185 -2.19 11.26 -13.22
CA LEU A 185 -2.21 11.59 -14.64
C LEU A 185 -1.41 10.61 -15.49
N ALA A 186 -0.27 10.12 -14.99
CA ALA A 186 0.51 9.08 -15.66
C ALA A 186 -0.23 7.74 -15.67
N CYS A 187 -0.83 7.32 -14.55
CA CYS A 187 -1.67 6.13 -14.50
C CYS A 187 -2.79 6.18 -15.55
N LYS A 188 -3.47 7.32 -15.65
CA LYS A 188 -4.49 7.53 -16.71
C LYS A 188 -3.89 7.41 -18.12
N ARG A 189 -2.71 7.99 -18.37
CA ARG A 189 -2.03 7.97 -19.68
C ARG A 189 -1.64 6.57 -20.09
N TYR A 190 -1.13 5.77 -19.18
CA TYR A 190 -0.60 4.44 -19.44
C TYR A 190 -1.62 3.31 -19.15
N GLY A 191 -2.86 3.65 -18.76
CA GLY A 191 -3.90 2.67 -18.47
C GLY A 191 -3.65 1.83 -17.22
N VAL A 192 -2.89 2.35 -16.25
CA VAL A 192 -2.61 1.66 -14.98
C VAL A 192 -3.73 1.93 -14.00
N PRO A 193 -4.33 0.89 -13.39
CA PRO A 193 -5.41 1.09 -12.44
C PRO A 193 -4.94 1.78 -11.16
N ILE A 194 -5.80 2.65 -10.61
CA ILE A 194 -5.59 3.29 -9.31
C ILE A 194 -6.57 2.75 -8.26
N VAL A 195 -6.16 2.82 -7.00
CA VAL A 195 -6.92 2.43 -5.82
C VAL A 195 -6.82 3.53 -4.76
#